data_e9d14faf3a92546c3766b9fa1e5d965c
#
_entry.id   e9d14faf3a92546c3766b9fa1e5d965c
#
_cell.length_a   1.000
_cell.length_b   1.000
_cell.length_c   1.000
_cell.angle_alpha   90.00
_cell.angle_beta   90.00
_cell.angle_gamma   90.00
#
_symmetry.space_group_name_H-M   'P 1'
#
loop_
_entity.id
_entity.type
_entity.pdbx_description
1 polymer ?
#
loop_
_entity_poly.entity_id
_entity_poly.type
_entity_poly.pdbx_seq_one_letter_code
_entity_poly.pdbx_strand_id
1 'polypeptide(L)'
;MLTFLKNVFKKGELRQKIIFTLGILFVYRLGAGITIPGVDIGSLSANDATSGIFGIMNLLGGGTLERFSIFALGVSPYITSSIIIELLSMDVIPALTRWRKEGNTGKKKKDRVTRILTLFLSALQGGVLTYAFDSGYGILVNNSIWAYIYVVLIMMAGSLLAIWLGDQITIKGIGNGVSLLIFTGIVSNLPSSFLQTYDNLVTYDSGMWLDIAWYVLFVIVYLSIVVFVVFTEGAIRKIPVNYASSTGVIMKTKEQTHMPIKINSSGVLPVIFASSVLAAPRTIVSFMETTDVTNIINTIFNYQEPVGFCLYILMIIGFTFFYSNLQIDAQKISDDLKKNGGSIPGIRTGIETKNYIKRVLNQITVAGSLTLCIIAAIPIMTPIIWTQTENASISLGGTGLIIVTGVALETVKQIKTYITRKEYHGYIRK
;
A
#
# COMPACT_ATOMS: atom_id res chain seq x y z
N MET A 1 -4.70 12.12 23.74
CA MET A 1 -3.70 11.22 23.20
C MET A 1 -2.97 10.44 24.29
N LEU A 2 -2.44 11.07 25.32
CA LEU A 2 -1.75 10.42 26.47
C LEU A 2 -2.62 9.41 27.22
N THR A 3 -3.90 9.68 27.46
CA THR A 3 -4.86 8.75 28.07
C THR A 3 -5.11 7.51 27.21
N PHE A 4 -5.14 7.66 25.89
CA PHE A 4 -5.26 6.55 24.94
C PHE A 4 -4.03 5.63 25.02
N LEU A 5 -2.82 6.18 24.95
CA LEU A 5 -1.58 5.42 25.10
C LEU A 5 -1.50 4.70 26.45
N LYS A 6 -1.85 5.37 27.55
CA LYS A 6 -1.90 4.77 28.89
C LYS A 6 -2.86 3.58 28.94
N ASN A 7 -4.03 3.67 28.31
CA ASN A 7 -5.00 2.58 28.24
C ASN A 7 -4.53 1.41 27.36
N VAL A 8 -3.80 1.68 26.28
CA VAL A 8 -3.18 0.67 25.42
C VAL A 8 -2.18 -0.17 26.20
N PHE A 9 -1.26 0.48 26.94
CA PHE A 9 -0.23 -0.23 27.69
C PHE A 9 -0.75 -0.91 28.98
N LYS A 10 -1.90 -0.48 29.52
CA LYS A 10 -2.51 -1.07 30.71
C LYS A 10 -3.16 -2.44 30.41
N LYS A 11 -3.56 -2.71 29.14
CA LYS A 11 -4.17 -3.99 28.74
C LYS A 11 -3.09 -4.98 28.28
N GLY A 12 -2.78 -6.00 29.11
CA GLY A 12 -1.68 -6.95 28.89
C GLY A 12 -1.71 -7.66 27.52
N GLU A 13 -2.88 -8.12 27.07
CA GLU A 13 -3.02 -8.79 25.76
C GLU A 13 -2.72 -7.86 24.57
N LEU A 14 -3.19 -6.61 24.64
CA LEU A 14 -2.94 -5.62 23.59
C LEU A 14 -1.45 -5.24 23.57
N ARG A 15 -0.84 -5.09 24.74
CA ARG A 15 0.60 -4.85 24.87
C ARG A 15 1.43 -5.97 24.25
N GLN A 16 1.08 -7.24 24.51
CA GLN A 16 1.78 -8.39 23.92
C GLN A 16 1.68 -8.38 22.38
N LYS A 17 0.51 -8.09 21.83
CA LYS A 17 0.32 -7.99 20.38
C LYS A 17 1.15 -6.87 19.75
N ILE A 18 1.22 -5.69 20.41
CA ILE A 18 2.04 -4.57 19.94
C ILE A 18 3.52 -4.93 19.99
N ILE A 19 4.01 -5.47 21.11
CA ILE A 19 5.42 -5.86 21.27
C ILE A 19 5.78 -6.92 20.23
N PHE A 20 4.91 -7.90 19.99
CA PHE A 20 5.11 -8.93 18.98
C PHE A 20 5.22 -8.32 17.58
N THR A 21 4.31 -7.40 17.22
CA THR A 21 4.35 -6.70 15.93
C THR A 21 5.65 -5.92 15.76
N LEU A 22 6.03 -5.11 16.75
CA LEU A 22 7.29 -4.35 16.72
C LEU A 22 8.52 -5.26 16.65
N GLY A 23 8.51 -6.39 17.36
CA GLY A 23 9.58 -7.39 17.32
C GLY A 23 9.78 -7.98 15.92
N ILE A 24 8.67 -8.33 15.23
CA ILE A 24 8.77 -8.84 13.86
C ILE A 24 9.23 -7.75 12.88
N LEU A 25 8.75 -6.50 13.02
CA LEU A 25 9.20 -5.39 12.17
C LEU A 25 10.71 -5.12 12.37
N PHE A 26 11.19 -5.24 13.60
CA PHE A 26 12.62 -5.13 13.92
C PHE A 26 13.43 -6.25 13.25
N VAL A 27 12.98 -7.51 13.34
CA VAL A 27 13.62 -8.66 12.68
C VAL A 27 13.65 -8.46 11.16
N TYR A 28 12.54 -8.01 10.56
CA TYR A 28 12.49 -7.68 9.14
C TYR A 28 13.51 -6.60 8.77
N ARG A 29 13.65 -5.56 9.58
CA ARG A 29 14.62 -4.48 9.31
C ARG A 29 16.07 -4.93 9.46
N LEU A 30 16.36 -5.80 10.41
CA LEU A 30 17.68 -6.43 10.52
C LEU A 30 18.04 -7.26 9.27
N GLY A 31 17.10 -8.07 8.80
CA GLY A 31 17.29 -8.85 7.57
C GLY A 31 17.43 -7.99 6.31
N ALA A 32 16.79 -6.81 6.29
CA ALA A 32 16.96 -5.84 5.21
C ALA A 32 18.36 -5.23 5.13
N GLY A 33 19.14 -5.31 6.20
CA GLY A 33 20.55 -4.91 6.24
C GLY A 33 21.55 -6.00 5.83
N ILE A 34 21.10 -7.26 5.67
CA ILE A 34 21.98 -8.38 5.32
C ILE A 34 22.04 -8.48 3.80
N THR A 35 23.20 -8.23 3.24
CA THR A 35 23.49 -8.36 1.81
C THR A 35 23.61 -9.80 1.37
N ILE A 36 23.27 -10.08 0.11
CA ILE A 36 23.42 -11.43 -0.46
C ILE A 36 24.92 -11.72 -0.63
N PRO A 37 25.47 -12.83 -0.07
CA PRO A 37 26.86 -13.19 -0.27
C PRO A 37 27.19 -13.40 -1.75
N GLY A 38 28.37 -12.93 -2.20
CA GLY A 38 28.79 -13.04 -3.60
C GLY A 38 28.33 -11.88 -4.50
N VAL A 39 27.69 -10.86 -3.93
CA VAL A 39 27.34 -9.59 -4.61
C VAL A 39 28.25 -8.48 -4.08
N ASP A 40 28.93 -7.79 -5.00
CA ASP A 40 29.73 -6.61 -4.67
C ASP A 40 28.88 -5.35 -4.82
N ILE A 41 28.62 -4.69 -3.68
CA ILE A 41 27.81 -3.47 -3.62
C ILE A 41 28.64 -2.22 -3.96
N GLY A 42 29.98 -2.32 -3.90
CA GLY A 42 30.87 -1.19 -4.18
C GLY A 42 30.74 -0.63 -5.61
N SER A 43 30.25 -1.46 -6.53
CA SER A 43 29.97 -1.08 -7.93
C SER A 43 28.63 -0.33 -8.10
N LEU A 44 27.72 -0.40 -7.13
CA LEU A 44 26.44 0.30 -7.15
C LEU A 44 26.61 1.69 -6.52
N SER A 45 26.67 2.73 -7.35
CA SER A 45 26.51 4.09 -6.81
C SER A 45 25.06 4.30 -6.39
N ALA A 46 24.86 4.99 -5.25
CA ALA A 46 23.53 5.24 -4.69
C ALA A 46 22.56 5.95 -5.66
N ASN A 47 23.10 6.71 -6.61
CA ASN A 47 22.31 7.44 -7.61
C ASN A 47 21.70 6.54 -8.68
N ASP A 48 22.32 5.42 -8.99
CA ASP A 48 21.88 4.52 -10.07
C ASP A 48 20.74 3.59 -9.61
N ALA A 49 20.81 3.14 -8.34
CA ALA A 49 19.78 2.29 -7.75
C ALA A 49 18.47 3.04 -7.45
N THR A 50 18.49 4.36 -7.41
CA THR A 50 17.31 5.20 -7.10
C THR A 50 16.59 5.72 -8.33
N SER A 51 17.13 5.51 -9.53
CA SER A 51 16.53 6.01 -10.78
C SER A 51 15.44 5.07 -11.34
N GLY A 52 14.37 5.65 -11.87
CA GLY A 52 13.34 4.94 -12.62
C GLY A 52 12.54 3.91 -11.81
N ILE A 53 12.39 2.71 -12.35
CA ILE A 53 11.57 1.61 -11.80
C ILE A 53 12.20 1.04 -10.53
N PHE A 54 13.52 0.93 -10.51
CA PHE A 54 14.27 0.44 -9.36
C PHE A 54 14.11 1.34 -8.15
N GLY A 55 13.96 2.67 -8.36
CA GLY A 55 13.64 3.62 -7.31
C GLY A 55 12.31 3.32 -6.61
N ILE A 56 11.26 2.97 -7.36
CA ILE A 56 9.96 2.60 -6.77
C ILE A 56 10.07 1.27 -6.00
N MET A 57 10.74 0.26 -6.55
CA MET A 57 10.95 -1.01 -5.87
C MET A 57 11.81 -0.83 -4.61
N ASN A 58 12.84 0.00 -4.69
CA ASN A 58 13.70 0.32 -3.56
C ASN A 58 12.94 1.07 -2.46
N LEU A 59 12.06 1.98 -2.83
CA LEU A 59 11.22 2.75 -1.91
C LEU A 59 10.21 1.84 -1.20
N LEU A 60 9.53 0.95 -1.91
CA LEU A 60 8.59 -0.02 -1.34
C LEU A 60 9.31 -1.08 -0.48
N GLY A 61 10.53 -1.45 -0.87
CA GLY A 61 11.39 -2.37 -0.12
C GLY A 61 12.08 -1.74 1.09
N GLY A 62 12.14 -0.42 1.16
CA GLY A 62 12.81 0.30 2.26
C GLY A 62 14.34 0.32 2.15
N GLY A 63 14.89 0.55 0.94
CA GLY A 63 16.32 0.58 0.68
C GLY A 63 16.97 -0.81 0.58
N THR A 64 16.18 -1.87 0.50
CA THR A 64 16.67 -3.25 0.43
C THR A 64 17.30 -3.58 -0.90
N LEU A 65 16.85 -2.94 -1.98
CA LEU A 65 17.37 -3.15 -3.32
C LEU A 65 18.75 -2.51 -3.50
N GLU A 66 18.93 -1.28 -3.02
CA GLU A 66 20.19 -0.54 -3.03
C GLU A 66 21.33 -1.29 -2.35
N ARG A 67 21.01 -2.08 -1.33
CA ARG A 67 21.95 -2.95 -0.60
C ARG A 67 21.99 -4.38 -1.12
N PHE A 68 21.24 -4.68 -2.15
CA PHE A 68 21.06 -6.04 -2.67
C PHE A 68 20.84 -7.06 -1.55
N SER A 69 19.95 -6.74 -0.62
CA SER A 69 19.72 -7.52 0.60
C SER A 69 18.92 -8.79 0.30
N ILE A 70 18.87 -9.71 1.29
CA ILE A 70 18.03 -10.91 1.22
C ILE A 70 16.57 -10.55 0.93
N PHE A 71 16.10 -9.39 1.43
CA PHE A 71 14.75 -8.85 1.16
C PHE A 71 14.70 -7.87 -0.03
N ALA A 72 15.64 -7.95 -1.00
CA ALA A 72 15.67 -7.03 -2.14
C ALA A 72 14.35 -6.97 -2.93
N LEU A 73 13.69 -8.10 -3.14
CA LEU A 73 12.34 -8.17 -3.72
C LEU A 73 11.23 -7.78 -2.73
N GLY A 74 11.50 -7.86 -1.43
CA GLY A 74 10.53 -7.59 -0.37
C GLY A 74 9.22 -8.38 -0.54
N VAL A 75 8.10 -7.69 -0.37
CA VAL A 75 6.74 -8.25 -0.56
C VAL A 75 6.14 -7.97 -1.94
N SER A 76 6.90 -7.32 -2.85
CA SER A 76 6.43 -6.92 -4.19
C SER A 76 5.87 -8.09 -5.01
N PRO A 77 6.54 -9.27 -5.10
CA PRO A 77 6.00 -10.42 -5.85
C PRO A 77 4.65 -10.90 -5.31
N TYR A 78 4.45 -10.82 -4.00
CA TYR A 78 3.19 -11.18 -3.37
C TYR A 78 2.07 -10.19 -3.69
N ILE A 79 2.37 -8.89 -3.68
CA ILE A 79 1.39 -7.86 -4.04
C ILE A 79 0.93 -8.12 -5.47
N THR A 80 1.86 -8.28 -6.41
CA THR A 80 1.55 -8.56 -7.82
C THR A 80 0.72 -9.84 -7.98
N SER A 81 1.11 -10.93 -7.30
CA SER A 81 0.36 -12.19 -7.30
C SER A 81 -1.04 -12.04 -6.74
N SER A 82 -1.18 -11.31 -5.64
CA SER A 82 -2.48 -11.06 -5.02
C SER A 82 -3.40 -10.28 -5.93
N ILE A 83 -2.86 -9.27 -6.64
CA ILE A 83 -3.61 -8.50 -7.64
C ILE A 83 -4.10 -9.39 -8.78
N ILE A 84 -3.20 -10.17 -9.37
CA ILE A 84 -3.52 -11.08 -10.48
C ILE A 84 -4.64 -12.05 -10.07
N ILE A 85 -4.51 -12.70 -8.91
CA ILE A 85 -5.51 -13.64 -8.43
C ILE A 85 -6.83 -12.94 -8.07
N GLU A 86 -6.79 -11.70 -7.55
CA GLU A 86 -8.00 -10.90 -7.29
C GLU A 86 -8.74 -10.60 -8.60
N LEU A 87 -8.02 -10.11 -9.62
CA LEU A 87 -8.58 -9.84 -10.94
C LEU A 87 -9.16 -11.10 -11.59
N LEU A 88 -8.42 -12.20 -11.57
CA LEU A 88 -8.87 -13.48 -12.14
C LEU A 88 -10.05 -14.10 -11.38
N SER A 89 -10.25 -13.75 -10.11
CA SER A 89 -11.39 -14.19 -9.30
C SER A 89 -12.71 -13.48 -9.63
N MET A 90 -12.70 -12.50 -10.54
CA MET A 90 -13.85 -11.70 -10.95
C MET A 90 -14.48 -12.21 -12.24
N ASP A 91 -15.13 -13.37 -12.13
CA ASP A 91 -15.84 -14.01 -13.23
C ASP A 91 -14.98 -14.35 -14.46
N VAL A 92 -13.63 -14.18 -14.37
CA VAL A 92 -12.69 -14.57 -15.43
C VAL A 92 -12.42 -16.08 -15.34
N ILE A 93 -12.07 -16.58 -14.16
CA ILE A 93 -11.87 -18.01 -13.93
C ILE A 93 -12.98 -18.55 -13.01
N PRO A 94 -13.88 -19.42 -13.53
CA PRO A 94 -15.03 -19.91 -12.76
C PRO A 94 -14.68 -20.60 -11.45
N ALA A 95 -13.51 -21.27 -11.38
CA ALA A 95 -13.04 -21.90 -10.15
C ALA A 95 -12.71 -20.87 -9.05
N LEU A 96 -12.00 -19.78 -9.39
CA LEU A 96 -11.65 -18.71 -8.46
C LEU A 96 -12.88 -17.93 -8.01
N THR A 97 -13.84 -17.73 -8.91
CA THR A 97 -15.13 -17.08 -8.60
C THR A 97 -15.95 -17.90 -7.60
N ARG A 98 -15.97 -19.25 -7.74
CA ARG A 98 -16.61 -20.14 -6.75
C ARG A 98 -15.95 -20.02 -5.39
N TRP A 99 -14.62 -20.05 -5.33
CA TRP A 99 -13.89 -19.90 -4.05
C TRP A 99 -14.16 -18.58 -3.36
N ARG A 100 -14.34 -17.50 -4.12
CA ARG A 100 -14.74 -16.20 -3.55
C ARG A 100 -16.09 -16.27 -2.84
N LYS A 101 -17.04 -17.10 -3.34
CA LYS A 101 -18.36 -17.31 -2.74
C LYS A 101 -18.36 -18.31 -1.58
N GLU A 102 -17.35 -19.20 -1.48
CA GLU A 102 -17.21 -20.23 -0.42
C GLU A 102 -16.79 -19.67 0.95
N GLY A 103 -16.56 -18.36 1.10
CA GLY A 103 -16.19 -17.74 2.37
C GLY A 103 -14.79 -18.13 2.86
N ASN A 104 -14.64 -18.53 4.12
CA ASN A 104 -13.33 -18.81 4.73
C ASN A 104 -12.57 -19.97 4.09
N THR A 105 -13.27 -21.02 3.64
CA THR A 105 -12.65 -22.17 2.99
C THR A 105 -12.09 -21.78 1.62
N GLY A 106 -12.85 -21.03 0.84
CA GLY A 106 -12.41 -20.53 -0.46
C GLY A 106 -11.25 -19.52 -0.32
N LYS A 107 -11.26 -18.68 0.73
CA LYS A 107 -10.14 -17.77 1.03
C LYS A 107 -8.83 -18.54 1.22
N LYS A 108 -8.82 -19.65 1.98
CA LYS A 108 -7.63 -20.48 2.16
C LYS A 108 -7.11 -21.09 0.85
N LYS A 109 -8.02 -21.52 -0.06
CA LYS A 109 -7.64 -22.03 -1.38
C LYS A 109 -7.02 -20.93 -2.23
N LYS A 110 -7.63 -19.74 -2.25
CA LYS A 110 -7.14 -18.55 -2.95
C LYS A 110 -5.74 -18.15 -2.45
N ASP A 111 -5.54 -18.06 -1.12
CA ASP A 111 -4.26 -17.71 -0.52
C ASP A 111 -3.16 -18.71 -0.90
N ARG A 112 -3.48 -20.01 -1.00
CA ARG A 112 -2.53 -21.03 -1.46
C ARG A 112 -2.07 -20.79 -2.90
N VAL A 113 -3.00 -20.53 -3.81
CA VAL A 113 -2.67 -20.25 -5.22
C VAL A 113 -1.88 -18.94 -5.34
N THR A 114 -2.24 -17.92 -4.58
CA THR A 114 -1.47 -16.67 -4.53
C THR A 114 -0.02 -16.91 -4.11
N ARG A 115 0.24 -17.76 -3.10
CA ARG A 115 1.60 -18.09 -2.67
C ARG A 115 2.40 -18.86 -3.73
N ILE A 116 1.77 -19.80 -4.44
CA ILE A 116 2.42 -20.53 -5.54
C ILE A 116 2.78 -19.55 -6.67
N LEU A 117 1.86 -18.66 -7.03
CA LEU A 117 2.12 -17.63 -8.03
C LEU A 117 3.22 -16.67 -7.58
N THR A 118 3.24 -16.32 -6.29
CA THR A 118 4.30 -15.49 -5.69
C THR A 118 5.68 -16.14 -5.83
N LEU A 119 5.76 -17.44 -5.59
CA LEU A 119 7.02 -18.18 -5.74
C LEU A 119 7.54 -18.12 -7.19
N PHE A 120 6.66 -18.31 -8.16
CA PHE A 120 7.00 -18.20 -9.58
C PHE A 120 7.41 -16.76 -9.95
N LEU A 121 6.63 -15.75 -9.54
CA LEU A 121 6.95 -14.35 -9.84
C LEU A 121 8.20 -13.87 -9.12
N SER A 122 8.49 -14.35 -7.91
CA SER A 122 9.74 -14.00 -7.21
C SER A 122 10.97 -14.58 -7.89
N ALA A 123 10.89 -15.80 -8.42
CA ALA A 123 11.96 -16.37 -9.22
C ALA A 123 12.19 -15.57 -10.52
N LEU A 124 11.12 -15.23 -11.22
CA LEU A 124 11.18 -14.44 -12.46
C LEU A 124 11.74 -13.04 -12.20
N GLN A 125 11.17 -12.30 -11.23
CA GLN A 125 11.61 -10.94 -10.89
C GLN A 125 13.05 -10.93 -10.35
N GLY A 126 13.41 -11.91 -9.52
CA GLY A 126 14.78 -12.05 -9.00
C GLY A 126 15.80 -12.31 -10.09
N GLY A 127 15.46 -13.18 -11.06
CA GLY A 127 16.33 -13.49 -12.20
C GLY A 127 16.54 -12.27 -13.09
N VAL A 128 15.44 -11.61 -13.44
CA VAL A 128 15.44 -10.39 -14.25
C VAL A 128 16.27 -9.29 -13.56
N LEU A 129 16.05 -9.08 -12.27
CA LEU A 129 16.72 -8.03 -11.51
C LEU A 129 18.22 -8.32 -11.37
N THR A 130 18.59 -9.55 -11.05
CA THR A 130 20.01 -9.96 -10.95
C THR A 130 20.74 -9.78 -12.28
N TYR A 131 20.11 -10.19 -13.39
CA TYR A 131 20.68 -10.03 -14.72
C TYR A 131 20.86 -8.55 -15.10
N ALA A 132 19.85 -7.71 -14.81
CA ALA A 132 19.92 -6.28 -15.13
C ALA A 132 21.03 -5.55 -14.40
N PHE A 133 21.16 -5.81 -13.10
CA PHE A 133 22.20 -5.18 -12.30
C PHE A 133 23.60 -5.73 -12.62
N ASP A 134 23.72 -7.00 -12.94
CA ASP A 134 25.00 -7.57 -13.35
C ASP A 134 25.45 -7.06 -14.72
N SER A 135 24.53 -7.01 -15.69
CA SER A 135 24.81 -6.50 -17.04
C SER A 135 25.13 -4.98 -17.04
N GLY A 136 24.50 -4.20 -16.14
CA GLY A 136 24.72 -2.75 -16.05
C GLY A 136 25.92 -2.35 -15.19
N TYR A 137 26.16 -3.05 -14.10
CA TYR A 137 27.11 -2.63 -13.05
C TYR A 137 28.13 -3.71 -12.65
N GLY A 138 28.02 -4.94 -13.18
CA GLY A 138 28.94 -6.02 -12.86
C GLY A 138 28.93 -6.40 -11.38
N ILE A 139 27.76 -6.55 -10.79
CA ILE A 139 27.60 -6.76 -9.34
C ILE A 139 28.03 -8.15 -8.86
N LEU A 140 28.11 -9.13 -9.75
CA LEU A 140 28.48 -10.49 -9.38
C LEU A 140 30.00 -10.64 -9.36
N VAL A 141 30.54 -11.11 -8.24
CA VAL A 141 31.99 -11.43 -8.09
C VAL A 141 32.40 -12.51 -9.06
N ASN A 142 31.51 -13.46 -9.35
CA ASN A 142 31.74 -14.54 -10.32
C ASN A 142 30.60 -14.60 -11.33
N ASN A 143 30.88 -14.38 -12.62
CA ASN A 143 29.88 -14.44 -13.71
C ASN A 143 29.57 -15.91 -14.10
N SER A 144 29.33 -16.78 -13.12
CA SER A 144 28.93 -18.15 -13.35
C SER A 144 27.41 -18.28 -13.30
N ILE A 145 26.84 -19.13 -14.14
CA ILE A 145 25.41 -19.42 -14.13
C ILE A 145 24.92 -19.90 -12.75
N TRP A 146 25.78 -20.55 -11.99
CA TRP A 146 25.52 -21.00 -10.62
C TRP A 146 25.38 -19.83 -9.64
N ALA A 147 26.11 -18.73 -9.85
CA ALA A 147 26.02 -17.53 -9.03
C ALA A 147 24.65 -16.85 -9.25
N TYR A 148 24.18 -16.76 -10.50
CA TYR A 148 22.83 -16.26 -10.80
C TYR A 148 21.75 -17.09 -10.12
N ILE A 149 21.79 -18.41 -10.26
CA ILE A 149 20.80 -19.31 -9.63
C ILE A 149 20.83 -19.15 -8.11
N TYR A 150 21.99 -19.07 -7.51
CA TYR A 150 22.17 -18.88 -6.07
C TYR A 150 21.56 -17.58 -5.57
N VAL A 151 21.84 -16.45 -6.22
CA VAL A 151 21.29 -15.13 -5.87
C VAL A 151 19.76 -15.13 -6.00
N VAL A 152 19.22 -15.67 -7.09
CA VAL A 152 17.78 -15.77 -7.33
C VAL A 152 17.09 -16.62 -6.25
N LEU A 153 17.68 -17.75 -5.87
CA LEU A 153 17.15 -18.60 -4.81
C LEU A 153 17.13 -17.91 -3.45
N ILE A 154 18.16 -17.12 -3.12
CA ILE A 154 18.18 -16.34 -1.86
C ILE A 154 17.11 -15.24 -1.88
N MET A 155 16.98 -14.50 -2.99
CA MET A 155 15.94 -13.46 -3.12
C MET A 155 14.53 -14.05 -3.02
N MET A 156 14.31 -15.21 -3.64
CA MET A 156 13.05 -15.94 -3.57
C MET A 156 12.75 -16.39 -2.13
N ALA A 157 13.73 -16.97 -1.44
CA ALA A 157 13.61 -17.38 -0.05
C ALA A 157 13.34 -16.18 0.88
N GLY A 158 14.01 -15.04 0.65
CA GLY A 158 13.80 -13.80 1.36
C GLY A 158 12.36 -13.26 1.19
N SER A 159 11.85 -13.26 -0.04
CA SER A 159 10.49 -12.87 -0.33
C SER A 159 9.45 -13.72 0.40
N LEU A 160 9.61 -15.04 0.39
CA LEU A 160 8.75 -15.98 1.11
C LEU A 160 8.83 -15.76 2.64
N LEU A 161 10.04 -15.52 3.16
CA LEU A 161 10.23 -15.20 4.57
C LEU A 161 9.51 -13.90 4.94
N ALA A 162 9.60 -12.85 4.11
CA ALA A 162 8.91 -11.58 4.33
C ALA A 162 7.39 -11.79 4.40
N ILE A 163 6.82 -12.58 3.50
CA ILE A 163 5.38 -12.91 3.51
C ILE A 163 5.02 -13.66 4.78
N TRP A 164 5.82 -14.65 5.18
CA TRP A 164 5.59 -15.40 6.42
C TRP A 164 5.63 -14.48 7.65
N LEU A 165 6.56 -13.54 7.73
CA LEU A 165 6.62 -12.53 8.79
C LEU A 165 5.35 -11.66 8.80
N GLY A 166 4.88 -11.23 7.62
CA GLY A 166 3.62 -10.50 7.46
C GLY A 166 2.40 -11.31 7.94
N ASP A 167 2.34 -12.59 7.60
CA ASP A 167 1.26 -13.49 8.07
C ASP A 167 1.29 -13.65 9.59
N GLN A 168 2.47 -13.76 10.22
CA GLN A 168 2.58 -13.83 11.69
C GLN A 168 2.05 -12.55 12.35
N ILE A 169 2.35 -11.36 11.80
CA ILE A 169 1.79 -10.10 12.30
C ILE A 169 0.26 -10.12 12.18
N THR A 170 -0.28 -10.53 11.04
CA THR A 170 -1.72 -10.54 10.81
C THR A 170 -2.47 -11.50 11.75
N ILE A 171 -1.86 -12.65 12.07
CA ILE A 171 -2.48 -13.68 12.91
C ILE A 171 -2.32 -13.35 14.42
N LYS A 172 -1.12 -12.99 14.86
CA LYS A 172 -0.78 -12.83 16.28
C LYS A 172 -0.58 -11.39 16.73
N GLY A 173 -0.35 -10.48 15.80
CA GLY A 173 -0.08 -9.07 16.05
C GLY A 173 -1.31 -8.18 15.91
N ILE A 174 -1.06 -6.95 15.44
CA ILE A 174 -2.07 -5.91 15.15
C ILE A 174 -1.84 -5.40 13.74
N GLY A 175 -2.92 -5.18 13.01
CA GLY A 175 -2.87 -4.66 11.66
C GLY A 175 -2.76 -5.73 10.57
N ASN A 176 -2.67 -5.27 9.34
CA ASN A 176 -2.33 -6.10 8.20
C ASN A 176 -0.80 -6.20 8.10
N GLY A 177 -0.24 -7.39 8.30
CA GLY A 177 1.21 -7.56 8.40
C GLY A 177 1.96 -7.17 7.14
N VAL A 178 1.44 -7.52 5.95
CA VAL A 178 2.06 -7.14 4.67
C VAL A 178 2.10 -5.61 4.53
N SER A 179 1.00 -4.94 4.82
CA SER A 179 0.94 -3.47 4.80
C SER A 179 1.89 -2.82 5.80
N LEU A 180 2.05 -3.43 6.99
CA LEU A 180 3.00 -2.95 8.01
C LEU A 180 4.46 -3.16 7.61
N LEU A 181 4.79 -4.21 6.87
CA LEU A 181 6.14 -4.42 6.32
C LEU A 181 6.47 -3.34 5.29
N ILE A 182 5.54 -3.01 4.39
CA ILE A 182 5.70 -1.92 3.42
C ILE A 182 5.83 -0.57 4.14
N PHE A 183 4.96 -0.32 5.12
CA PHE A 183 5.02 0.87 5.98
C PHE A 183 6.41 1.04 6.61
N THR A 184 6.95 -0.02 7.21
CA THR A 184 8.26 0.01 7.86
C THR A 184 9.38 0.29 6.85
N GLY A 185 9.30 -0.29 5.65
CA GLY A 185 10.21 -0.01 4.57
C GLY A 185 10.23 1.47 4.20
N ILE A 186 9.06 2.05 3.93
CA ILE A 186 8.94 3.45 3.54
C ILE A 186 9.40 4.39 4.67
N VAL A 187 8.90 4.17 5.89
CA VAL A 187 9.24 5.03 7.04
C VAL A 187 10.73 5.02 7.35
N SER A 188 11.41 3.89 7.16
CA SER A 188 12.85 3.81 7.42
C SER A 188 13.71 4.60 6.43
N ASN A 189 13.21 4.87 5.23
CA ASN A 189 13.90 5.69 4.23
C ASN A 189 13.60 7.18 4.35
N LEU A 190 12.53 7.57 5.07
CA LEU A 190 12.16 8.97 5.22
C LEU A 190 13.31 9.86 5.76
N PRO A 191 14.01 9.48 6.87
CA PRO A 191 15.07 10.32 7.38
C PRO A 191 16.20 10.57 6.37
N SER A 192 16.66 9.54 5.67
CA SER A 192 17.71 9.65 4.65
C SER A 192 17.26 10.51 3.46
N SER A 193 16.01 10.36 3.02
CA SER A 193 15.46 11.17 1.95
C SER A 193 15.34 12.65 2.33
N PHE A 194 14.98 12.96 3.59
CA PHE A 194 14.95 14.35 4.08
C PHE A 194 16.36 14.97 4.16
N LEU A 195 17.37 14.17 4.60
CA LEU A 195 18.75 14.61 4.63
C LEU A 195 19.29 14.85 3.21
N GLN A 196 19.08 13.94 2.28
CA GLN A 196 19.49 14.11 0.88
C GLN A 196 18.83 15.34 0.24
N THR A 197 17.55 15.59 0.54
CA THR A 197 16.85 16.79 0.07
C THR A 197 17.47 18.05 0.65
N TYR A 198 17.86 18.04 1.93
CA TYR A 198 18.56 19.14 2.56
C TYR A 198 19.90 19.41 1.88
N ASP A 199 20.74 18.39 1.72
CA ASP A 199 22.07 18.48 1.11
C ASP A 199 22.03 18.95 -0.35
N ASN A 200 20.97 18.57 -1.08
CA ASN A 200 20.76 18.97 -2.48
C ASN A 200 20.21 20.39 -2.63
N LEU A 201 19.40 20.88 -1.67
CA LEU A 201 18.79 22.21 -1.73
C LEU A 201 19.64 23.30 -1.10
N VAL A 202 20.41 22.99 -0.06
CA VAL A 202 21.15 23.97 0.70
C VAL A 202 22.61 23.96 0.23
N THR A 203 22.94 24.93 -0.63
CA THR A 203 24.32 25.18 -1.04
C THR A 203 24.92 26.25 -0.08
N TYR A 204 26.10 25.97 0.48
CA TYR A 204 26.76 26.85 1.47
C TYR A 204 27.39 28.09 0.82
N ASP A 205 26.76 28.63 -0.22
CA ASP A 205 27.17 29.85 -0.92
C ASP A 205 26.38 31.10 -0.47
N SER A 206 26.60 32.21 -1.12
CA SER A 206 26.05 33.54 -0.78
C SER A 206 24.51 33.66 -0.71
N GLY A 207 23.77 32.56 -1.02
CA GLY A 207 22.32 32.45 -0.99
C GLY A 207 21.73 31.54 0.11
N MET A 208 22.53 31.09 1.07
CA MET A 208 22.16 30.05 2.09
C MET A 208 20.82 30.29 2.79
N TRP A 209 20.47 31.55 3.13
CA TRP A 209 19.18 31.83 3.78
C TRP A 209 17.97 31.57 2.88
N LEU A 210 18.12 31.77 1.59
CA LEU A 210 17.09 31.56 0.60
C LEU A 210 16.88 30.05 0.37
N ASP A 211 17.96 29.28 0.34
CA ASP A 211 17.94 27.83 0.21
C ASP A 211 17.31 27.16 1.44
N ILE A 212 17.63 27.64 2.64
CA ILE A 212 16.97 27.19 3.88
C ILE A 212 15.48 27.53 3.85
N ALA A 213 15.08 28.71 3.37
CA ALA A 213 13.67 29.07 3.25
C ALA A 213 12.94 28.12 2.28
N TRP A 214 13.56 27.72 1.16
CA TRP A 214 13.04 26.72 0.24
C TRP A 214 12.89 25.34 0.87
N TYR A 215 13.87 24.89 1.65
CA TYR A 215 13.77 23.63 2.39
C TYR A 215 12.64 23.64 3.43
N VAL A 216 12.49 24.73 4.18
CA VAL A 216 11.39 24.91 5.14
C VAL A 216 10.03 24.87 4.43
N LEU A 217 9.91 25.56 3.29
CA LEU A 217 8.70 25.52 2.47
C LEU A 217 8.39 24.10 2.00
N PHE A 218 9.40 23.34 1.55
CA PHE A 218 9.25 21.94 1.19
C PHE A 218 8.68 21.11 2.35
N VAL A 219 9.22 21.25 3.56
CA VAL A 219 8.72 20.51 4.74
C VAL A 219 7.27 20.90 5.07
N ILE A 220 6.90 22.18 4.95
CA ILE A 220 5.53 22.67 5.18
C ILE A 220 4.58 22.05 4.15
N VAL A 221 4.95 22.02 2.87
CA VAL A 221 4.14 21.40 1.81
C VAL A 221 3.97 19.92 2.08
N TYR A 222 5.04 19.21 2.45
CA TYR A 222 5.00 17.80 2.79
C TYR A 222 4.04 17.50 3.96
N LEU A 223 4.13 18.27 5.04
CA LEU A 223 3.22 18.15 6.19
C LEU A 223 1.77 18.45 5.79
N SER A 224 1.55 19.43 4.93
CA SER A 224 0.20 19.76 4.41
C SER A 224 -0.40 18.59 3.63
N ILE A 225 0.39 17.90 2.83
CA ILE A 225 -0.03 16.68 2.12
C ILE A 225 -0.43 15.59 3.13
N VAL A 226 0.39 15.35 4.16
CA VAL A 226 0.07 14.37 5.21
C VAL A 226 -1.26 14.69 5.88
N VAL A 227 -1.49 15.94 6.27
CA VAL A 227 -2.75 16.39 6.88
C VAL A 227 -3.92 16.16 5.92
N PHE A 228 -3.77 16.50 4.65
CA PHE A 228 -4.79 16.30 3.64
C PHE A 228 -5.14 14.81 3.45
N VAL A 229 -4.11 13.92 3.40
CA VAL A 229 -4.32 12.47 3.32
C VAL A 229 -5.04 11.94 4.55
N VAL A 230 -4.64 12.36 5.76
CA VAL A 230 -5.28 11.96 7.02
C VAL A 230 -6.76 12.38 7.04
N PHE A 231 -7.06 13.57 6.56
CA PHE A 231 -8.44 14.07 6.48
C PHE A 231 -9.28 13.24 5.51
N THR A 232 -8.78 12.97 4.31
CA THR A 232 -9.49 12.20 3.27
C THR A 232 -9.69 10.74 3.66
N GLU A 233 -8.68 10.08 4.22
CA GLU A 233 -8.76 8.69 4.71
C GLU A 233 -9.66 8.55 5.95
N GLY A 234 -9.80 9.63 6.74
CA GLY A 234 -10.68 9.71 7.89
C GLY A 234 -12.15 9.93 7.53
N ALA A 235 -12.43 10.44 6.33
CA ALA A 235 -13.77 10.86 5.91
C ALA A 235 -14.71 9.67 5.69
N ILE A 236 -15.90 9.73 6.35
CA ILE A 236 -16.93 8.69 6.29
C ILE A 236 -18.28 9.29 5.96
N ARG A 237 -19.02 8.63 5.07
CA ARG A 237 -20.45 8.91 4.81
C ARG A 237 -21.29 8.06 5.75
N LYS A 238 -22.10 8.69 6.58
CA LYS A 238 -23.05 8.04 7.49
C LYS A 238 -24.40 7.89 6.79
N ILE A 239 -24.87 6.64 6.59
CA ILE A 239 -26.22 6.35 6.07
C ILE A 239 -27.10 6.01 7.26
N PRO A 240 -28.24 6.72 7.49
CA PRO A 240 -29.13 6.39 8.57
C PRO A 240 -29.83 5.05 8.32
N VAL A 241 -29.87 4.20 9.34
CA VAL A 241 -30.54 2.89 9.31
C VAL A 241 -31.44 2.77 10.53
N ASN A 242 -32.70 2.44 10.32
CA ASN A 242 -33.65 2.13 11.38
C ASN A 242 -33.77 0.63 11.53
N TYR A 243 -33.55 0.12 12.74
CA TYR A 243 -33.83 -1.27 13.09
C TYR A 243 -35.17 -1.38 13.81
N ALA A 244 -35.98 -2.36 13.43
CA ALA A 244 -37.20 -2.71 14.17
C ALA A 244 -36.76 -3.32 15.52
N SER A 245 -36.80 -2.53 16.58
CA SER A 245 -36.53 -3.00 17.94
C SER A 245 -37.71 -3.84 18.41
N SER A 246 -37.51 -5.13 18.63
CA SER A 246 -38.51 -6.05 19.16
C SER A 246 -38.75 -5.90 20.68
N THR A 247 -37.98 -5.06 21.33
CA THR A 247 -38.12 -4.79 22.78
C THR A 247 -38.74 -3.42 22.96
N GLY A 248 -40.00 -3.39 23.49
CA GLY A 248 -40.78 -2.19 23.77
C GLY A 248 -40.22 -1.24 24.84
N VAL A 249 -38.94 -1.23 25.06
CA VAL A 249 -38.24 -0.25 25.86
C VAL A 249 -37.98 0.97 24.97
N ILE A 250 -38.75 1.99 25.18
CA ILE A 250 -38.52 3.34 24.64
C ILE A 250 -37.19 3.84 25.20
N MET A 251 -36.10 3.47 24.55
CA MET A 251 -34.82 4.12 24.80
C MET A 251 -34.94 5.57 24.34
N LYS A 252 -34.99 6.48 25.31
CA LYS A 252 -35.03 7.95 25.15
C LYS A 252 -33.77 8.54 24.47
N THR A 253 -32.86 7.73 23.95
CA THR A 253 -31.68 8.21 23.24
C THR A 253 -31.94 8.09 21.75
N LYS A 254 -32.26 9.21 21.12
CA LYS A 254 -32.38 9.43 19.67
C LYS A 254 -31.02 9.26 18.94
N GLU A 255 -30.22 8.28 19.25
CA GLU A 255 -29.07 7.94 18.44
C GLU A 255 -29.54 7.06 17.28
N GLN A 256 -29.85 7.72 16.16
CA GLN A 256 -30.09 7.03 14.91
C GLN A 256 -28.86 6.14 14.61
N THR A 257 -29.07 4.87 14.46
CA THR A 257 -28.02 3.95 14.07
C THR A 257 -27.59 4.28 12.64
N HIS A 258 -26.32 4.54 12.44
CA HIS A 258 -25.78 4.90 11.14
C HIS A 258 -24.85 3.79 10.62
N MET A 259 -24.95 3.49 9.34
CA MET A 259 -23.99 2.66 8.62
C MET A 259 -22.87 3.57 8.07
N PRO A 260 -21.63 3.47 8.57
CA PRO A 260 -20.52 4.27 8.07
C PRO A 260 -19.92 3.63 6.81
N ILE A 261 -19.87 4.39 5.71
CA ILE A 261 -19.12 4.02 4.49
C ILE A 261 -17.96 5.01 4.35
N LYS A 262 -16.73 4.48 4.20
CA LYS A 262 -15.55 5.32 3.97
C LYS A 262 -15.63 5.98 2.60
N ILE A 263 -15.21 7.24 2.45
CA ILE A 263 -15.15 7.94 1.16
C ILE A 263 -14.11 7.27 0.28
N ASN A 264 -12.91 7.00 0.81
CA ASN A 264 -11.94 6.15 0.14
C ASN A 264 -12.13 4.69 0.62
N SER A 265 -13.12 4.00 0.03
CA SER A 265 -13.39 2.59 0.36
C SER A 265 -12.31 1.66 -0.19
N SER A 266 -11.70 2.01 -1.33
CA SER A 266 -10.65 1.23 -1.98
C SER A 266 -9.28 1.35 -1.29
N GLY A 267 -9.10 2.32 -0.39
CA GLY A 267 -7.83 2.58 0.29
C GLY A 267 -6.71 2.98 -0.68
N VAL A 268 -5.50 2.52 -0.41
CA VAL A 268 -4.30 2.81 -1.20
C VAL A 268 -4.06 1.84 -2.37
N LEU A 269 -4.81 0.73 -2.44
CA LEU A 269 -4.60 -0.33 -3.43
C LEU A 269 -4.67 0.15 -4.88
N PRO A 270 -5.60 1.03 -5.29
CA PRO A 270 -5.67 1.53 -6.66
C PRO A 270 -4.39 2.21 -7.14
N VAL A 271 -3.75 2.96 -6.25
CA VAL A 271 -2.51 3.69 -6.57
C VAL A 271 -1.34 2.71 -6.73
N ILE A 272 -1.24 1.71 -5.83
CA ILE A 272 -0.22 0.65 -5.93
C ILE A 272 -0.39 -0.14 -7.24
N PHE A 273 -1.62 -0.43 -7.63
CA PHE A 273 -1.88 -1.19 -8.85
C PHE A 273 -1.59 -0.38 -10.11
N ALA A 274 -2.00 0.87 -10.15
CA ALA A 274 -1.69 1.76 -11.26
C ALA A 274 -0.17 1.87 -11.47
N SER A 275 0.58 2.09 -10.38
CA SER A 275 2.05 2.16 -10.45
C SER A 275 2.67 0.82 -10.87
N SER A 276 2.18 -0.32 -10.38
CA SER A 276 2.69 -1.64 -10.75
C SER A 276 2.42 -1.99 -12.21
N VAL A 277 1.23 -1.67 -12.72
CA VAL A 277 0.87 -1.90 -14.13
C VAL A 277 1.71 -1.05 -15.07
N LEU A 278 1.98 0.22 -14.71
CA LEU A 278 2.86 1.09 -15.51
C LEU A 278 4.33 0.67 -15.43
N ALA A 279 4.78 0.16 -14.30
CA ALA A 279 6.14 -0.31 -14.13
C ALA A 279 6.44 -1.58 -14.93
N ALA A 280 5.48 -2.49 -15.12
CA ALA A 280 5.70 -3.78 -15.76
C ALA A 280 6.23 -3.67 -17.21
N PRO A 281 5.63 -2.91 -18.17
CA PRO A 281 6.16 -2.76 -19.51
C PRO A 281 7.54 -2.10 -19.52
N ARG A 282 7.77 -1.08 -18.70
CA ARG A 282 9.08 -0.42 -18.59
C ARG A 282 10.17 -1.38 -18.12
N THR A 283 9.85 -2.25 -17.14
CA THR A 283 10.79 -3.27 -16.68
C THR A 283 11.15 -4.23 -17.82
N ILE A 284 10.20 -4.66 -18.65
CA ILE A 284 10.47 -5.53 -19.79
C ILE A 284 11.36 -4.83 -20.82
N VAL A 285 11.05 -3.58 -21.12
CA VAL A 285 11.78 -2.79 -22.13
C VAL A 285 13.19 -2.44 -21.68
N SER A 286 13.45 -2.28 -20.37
CA SER A 286 14.80 -2.00 -19.85
C SER A 286 15.81 -3.14 -20.11
N PHE A 287 15.33 -4.34 -20.50
CA PHE A 287 16.18 -5.49 -20.90
C PHE A 287 16.31 -5.66 -22.41
N MET A 288 15.60 -4.83 -23.19
CA MET A 288 15.68 -4.90 -24.65
C MET A 288 16.68 -3.85 -25.14
N GLU A 289 17.29 -4.10 -26.30
CA GLU A 289 18.12 -3.10 -26.96
C GLU A 289 17.31 -1.82 -27.25
N THR A 290 17.98 -0.68 -27.17
CA THR A 290 17.36 0.62 -27.44
C THR A 290 16.95 0.72 -28.91
N THR A 291 15.66 0.57 -29.16
CA THR A 291 15.02 0.67 -30.47
C THR A 291 13.97 1.79 -30.40
N ASP A 292 13.53 2.33 -31.51
CA ASP A 292 12.46 3.34 -31.54
C ASP A 292 11.20 2.88 -30.80
N VAL A 293 10.87 1.59 -30.88
CA VAL A 293 9.73 0.99 -30.17
C VAL A 293 9.96 1.00 -28.65
N THR A 294 11.16 0.70 -28.18
CA THR A 294 11.47 0.73 -26.74
C THR A 294 11.41 2.15 -26.17
N ASN A 295 11.84 3.15 -26.94
CA ASN A 295 11.74 4.56 -26.58
C ASN A 295 10.26 5.01 -26.48
N ILE A 296 9.43 4.62 -27.46
CA ILE A 296 7.99 4.93 -27.46
C ILE A 296 7.31 4.31 -26.22
N ILE A 297 7.60 3.05 -25.91
CA ILE A 297 7.03 2.38 -24.73
C ILE A 297 7.49 3.09 -23.45
N ASN A 298 8.78 3.42 -23.33
CA ASN A 298 9.30 4.16 -22.18
C ASN A 298 8.60 5.51 -22.00
N THR A 299 8.37 6.27 -23.07
CA THR A 299 7.66 7.56 -23.03
C THR A 299 6.19 7.39 -22.62
N ILE A 300 5.48 6.40 -23.18
CA ILE A 300 4.05 6.17 -22.90
C ILE A 300 3.83 5.72 -21.45
N PHE A 301 4.70 4.86 -20.91
CA PHE A 301 4.53 4.31 -19.58
C PHE A 301 5.32 5.08 -18.49
N ASN A 302 6.03 6.15 -18.85
CA ASN A 302 6.68 7.01 -17.88
C ASN A 302 5.70 8.03 -17.31
N TYR A 303 5.37 7.91 -16.03
CA TYR A 303 4.47 8.86 -15.37
C TYR A 303 5.05 10.27 -15.18
N GLN A 304 6.34 10.49 -15.45
CA GLN A 304 6.95 11.83 -15.50
C GLN A 304 6.66 12.54 -16.83
N GLU A 305 6.33 11.78 -17.87
CA GLU A 305 5.92 12.30 -19.18
C GLU A 305 4.41 12.61 -19.20
N PRO A 306 3.95 13.62 -19.94
CA PRO A 306 2.53 14.01 -19.96
C PRO A 306 1.58 12.89 -20.33
N VAL A 307 1.94 12.04 -21.29
CA VAL A 307 1.12 10.91 -21.74
C VAL A 307 1.03 9.84 -20.67
N GLY A 308 2.17 9.46 -20.08
CA GLY A 308 2.22 8.48 -18.99
C GLY A 308 1.52 8.98 -17.73
N PHE A 309 1.60 10.28 -17.43
CA PHE A 309 0.88 10.89 -16.33
C PHE A 309 -0.64 10.80 -16.51
N CYS A 310 -1.15 11.15 -17.70
CA CYS A 310 -2.58 10.98 -18.02
C CYS A 310 -3.02 9.52 -17.89
N LEU A 311 -2.23 8.58 -18.39
CA LEU A 311 -2.50 7.15 -18.28
C LEU A 311 -2.51 6.70 -16.80
N TYR A 312 -1.57 7.19 -16.00
CA TYR A 312 -1.51 6.90 -14.57
C TYR A 312 -2.76 7.36 -13.81
N ILE A 313 -3.19 8.60 -14.04
CA ILE A 313 -4.42 9.14 -13.43
C ILE A 313 -5.66 8.34 -13.87
N LEU A 314 -5.76 8.00 -15.15
CA LEU A 314 -6.86 7.20 -15.67
C LEU A 314 -6.90 5.80 -15.04
N MET A 315 -5.73 5.17 -14.88
CA MET A 315 -5.61 3.89 -14.19
C MET A 315 -6.03 3.98 -12.71
N ILE A 316 -5.63 5.04 -12.00
CA ILE A 316 -6.06 5.25 -10.60
C ILE A 316 -7.58 5.35 -10.52
N ILE A 317 -8.22 6.13 -11.38
CA ILE A 317 -9.69 6.25 -11.42
C ILE A 317 -10.32 4.87 -11.70
N GLY A 318 -9.87 4.19 -12.74
CA GLY A 318 -10.39 2.87 -13.12
C GLY A 318 -10.27 1.85 -11.98
N PHE A 319 -9.10 1.73 -11.37
CA PHE A 319 -8.90 0.82 -10.24
C PHE A 319 -9.65 1.24 -8.99
N THR A 320 -9.87 2.53 -8.75
CA THR A 320 -10.67 3.00 -7.60
C THR A 320 -12.12 2.56 -7.73
N PHE A 321 -12.74 2.74 -8.90
CA PHE A 321 -14.10 2.25 -9.16
C PHE A 321 -14.18 0.74 -9.06
N PHE A 322 -13.20 0.07 -9.62
CA PHE A 322 -13.11 -1.38 -9.59
C PHE A 322 -13.05 -1.92 -8.16
N TYR A 323 -12.12 -1.41 -7.34
CA TYR A 323 -11.93 -1.86 -5.95
C TYR A 323 -13.07 -1.46 -5.03
N SER A 324 -13.66 -0.28 -5.20
CA SER A 324 -14.80 0.17 -4.41
C SER A 324 -15.98 -0.80 -4.52
N ASN A 325 -16.28 -1.24 -5.74
CA ASN A 325 -17.35 -2.22 -6.00
C ASN A 325 -17.01 -3.64 -5.49
N LEU A 326 -15.70 -3.95 -5.34
CA LEU A 326 -15.24 -5.22 -4.79
C LEU A 326 -15.36 -5.31 -3.29
N GLN A 327 -14.95 -4.24 -2.60
CA GLN A 327 -14.93 -4.22 -1.14
C GLN A 327 -16.32 -4.09 -0.53
N ILE A 328 -17.20 -3.37 -1.19
CA ILE A 328 -18.55 -3.11 -0.72
C ILE A 328 -19.56 -3.78 -1.65
N ASP A 329 -20.01 -4.96 -1.26
CA ASP A 329 -21.08 -5.68 -1.97
C ASP A 329 -22.45 -5.15 -1.54
N ALA A 330 -23.03 -4.27 -2.37
CA ALA A 330 -24.33 -3.68 -2.11
C ALA A 330 -25.46 -4.69 -1.97
N GLN A 331 -25.37 -5.85 -2.68
CA GLN A 331 -26.35 -6.94 -2.55
C GLN A 331 -26.29 -7.56 -1.17
N LYS A 332 -25.08 -7.94 -0.74
CA LYS A 332 -24.86 -8.56 0.58
C LYS A 332 -25.31 -7.64 1.71
N ILE A 333 -25.00 -6.35 1.64
CA ILE A 333 -25.44 -5.36 2.64
C ILE A 333 -26.96 -5.27 2.67
N SER A 334 -27.62 -5.22 1.51
CA SER A 334 -29.08 -5.19 1.43
C SER A 334 -29.72 -6.42 2.06
N ASP A 335 -29.15 -7.61 1.79
CA ASP A 335 -29.63 -8.88 2.34
C ASP A 335 -29.42 -8.97 3.86
N ASP A 336 -28.28 -8.50 4.35
CA ASP A 336 -27.96 -8.45 5.77
C ASP A 336 -28.87 -7.47 6.52
N LEU A 337 -29.16 -6.28 5.96
CA LEU A 337 -30.13 -5.34 6.51
C LEU A 337 -31.52 -5.99 6.59
N LYS A 338 -31.97 -6.64 5.52
CA LYS A 338 -33.26 -7.34 5.48
C LYS A 338 -33.35 -8.45 6.54
N LYS A 339 -32.31 -9.28 6.70
CA LYS A 339 -32.26 -10.33 7.71
C LYS A 339 -32.29 -9.80 9.13
N ASN A 340 -31.63 -8.66 9.38
CA ASN A 340 -31.56 -8.04 10.70
C ASN A 340 -32.73 -7.06 10.99
N GLY A 341 -33.75 -7.01 10.15
CA GLY A 341 -34.88 -6.11 10.32
C GLY A 341 -34.52 -4.62 10.19
N GLY A 342 -33.39 -4.32 9.53
CA GLY A 342 -32.94 -2.96 9.27
C GLY A 342 -33.56 -2.39 8.00
N SER A 343 -33.91 -1.10 8.02
CA SER A 343 -34.43 -0.35 6.86
C SER A 343 -33.77 1.01 6.75
N ILE A 344 -33.60 1.48 5.53
CA ILE A 344 -33.17 2.86 5.26
C ILE A 344 -34.42 3.73 5.18
N PRO A 345 -34.51 4.85 5.92
CA PRO A 345 -35.69 5.72 5.91
C PRO A 345 -36.07 6.13 4.48
N GLY A 346 -37.33 5.90 4.11
CA GLY A 346 -37.89 6.28 2.79
C GLY A 346 -37.54 5.30 1.64
N ILE A 347 -36.87 4.16 1.92
CA ILE A 347 -36.47 3.19 0.89
C ILE A 347 -36.99 1.79 1.26
N ARG A 348 -37.62 1.09 0.31
CA ARG A 348 -38.07 -0.28 0.52
C ARG A 348 -36.90 -1.23 0.66
N THR A 349 -37.04 -2.20 1.58
CA THR A 349 -36.03 -3.26 1.79
C THR A 349 -35.93 -4.18 0.58
N GLY A 350 -34.72 -4.60 0.24
CA GLY A 350 -34.41 -5.49 -0.89
C GLY A 350 -33.76 -4.75 -2.08
N ILE A 351 -34.32 -4.91 -3.28
CA ILE A 351 -33.71 -4.40 -4.52
C ILE A 351 -33.52 -2.87 -4.51
N GLU A 352 -34.49 -2.14 -3.97
CA GLU A 352 -34.41 -0.66 -3.87
C GLU A 352 -33.29 -0.21 -2.94
N THR A 353 -33.11 -0.90 -1.80
CA THR A 353 -31.98 -0.68 -0.87
C THR A 353 -30.65 -0.95 -1.54
N LYS A 354 -30.52 -2.06 -2.30
CA LYS A 354 -29.31 -2.36 -3.10
C LYS A 354 -28.99 -1.24 -4.08
N ASN A 355 -29.99 -0.79 -4.85
CA ASN A 355 -29.81 0.26 -5.87
C ASN A 355 -29.40 1.58 -5.24
N TYR A 356 -29.99 1.93 -4.08
CA TYR A 356 -29.63 3.12 -3.33
C TYR A 356 -28.18 3.06 -2.84
N ILE A 357 -27.79 1.96 -2.20
CA ILE A 357 -26.41 1.75 -1.72
C ILE A 357 -25.41 1.82 -2.87
N LYS A 358 -25.72 1.19 -4.02
CA LYS A 358 -24.88 1.24 -5.22
C LYS A 358 -24.72 2.67 -5.75
N ARG A 359 -25.81 3.47 -5.76
CA ARG A 359 -25.77 4.87 -6.18
C ARG A 359 -24.90 5.71 -5.23
N VAL A 360 -25.11 5.57 -3.92
CA VAL A 360 -24.30 6.27 -2.90
C VAL A 360 -22.81 5.86 -3.03
N LEU A 361 -22.55 4.57 -3.21
CA LEU A 361 -21.19 4.06 -3.39
C LEU A 361 -20.50 4.69 -4.60
N ASN A 362 -21.17 4.73 -5.75
CA ASN A 362 -20.61 5.35 -6.96
C ASN A 362 -20.31 6.85 -6.74
N GLN A 363 -21.21 7.60 -6.09
CA GLN A 363 -20.97 9.01 -5.79
C GLN A 363 -19.77 9.23 -4.86
N ILE A 364 -19.63 8.39 -3.84
CA ILE A 364 -18.49 8.43 -2.90
C ILE A 364 -17.23 8.05 -3.62
N THR A 365 -17.27 7.05 -4.51
CA THR A 365 -16.11 6.59 -5.28
C THR A 365 -15.58 7.67 -6.23
N VAL A 366 -16.44 8.48 -6.84
CA VAL A 366 -16.00 9.65 -7.64
C VAL A 366 -15.20 10.63 -6.77
N ALA A 367 -15.73 11.00 -5.60
CA ALA A 367 -15.00 11.88 -4.67
C ALA A 367 -13.68 11.24 -4.19
N GLY A 368 -13.69 9.94 -3.86
CA GLY A 368 -12.51 9.19 -3.45
C GLY A 368 -11.46 9.09 -4.55
N SER A 369 -11.86 8.85 -5.81
CA SER A 369 -10.92 8.78 -6.94
C SER A 369 -10.26 10.13 -7.22
N LEU A 370 -11.03 11.23 -7.17
CA LEU A 370 -10.47 12.57 -7.34
C LEU A 370 -9.45 12.91 -6.25
N THR A 371 -9.75 12.60 -4.99
CA THR A 371 -8.79 12.82 -3.89
C THR A 371 -7.52 11.98 -4.06
N LEU A 372 -7.63 10.72 -4.46
CA LEU A 372 -6.48 9.86 -4.74
C LEU A 372 -5.65 10.39 -5.92
N CYS A 373 -6.30 10.86 -6.99
CA CYS A 373 -5.61 11.47 -8.13
C CYS A 373 -4.82 12.71 -7.71
N ILE A 374 -5.41 13.61 -6.91
CA ILE A 374 -4.72 14.81 -6.42
C ILE A 374 -3.50 14.41 -5.59
N ILE A 375 -3.66 13.48 -4.64
CA ILE A 375 -2.57 13.06 -3.77
C ILE A 375 -1.46 12.35 -4.57
N ALA A 376 -1.81 11.55 -5.56
CA ALA A 376 -0.85 10.85 -6.43
C ALA A 376 -0.14 11.81 -7.42
N ALA A 377 -0.82 12.89 -7.84
CA ALA A 377 -0.26 13.88 -8.76
C ALA A 377 0.77 14.80 -8.09
N ILE A 378 0.57 15.19 -6.85
CA ILE A 378 1.41 16.19 -6.16
C ILE A 378 2.91 15.84 -6.23
N PRO A 379 3.38 14.63 -5.87
CA PRO A 379 4.80 14.31 -5.91
C PRO A 379 5.41 14.22 -7.30
N ILE A 380 4.57 13.90 -8.31
CA ILE A 380 4.99 13.85 -9.70
C ILE A 380 5.13 15.27 -10.26
N MET A 381 4.23 16.17 -9.87
CA MET A 381 4.24 17.56 -10.31
C MET A 381 5.26 18.41 -9.57
N THR A 382 5.66 18.03 -8.35
CA THR A 382 6.61 18.82 -7.53
C THR A 382 7.95 19.06 -8.25
N PRO A 383 8.65 18.07 -8.83
CA PRO A 383 9.91 18.32 -9.57
C PRO A 383 9.70 19.17 -10.82
N ILE A 384 8.53 19.05 -11.49
CA ILE A 384 8.22 19.80 -12.70
C ILE A 384 7.98 21.28 -12.40
N ILE A 385 7.27 21.59 -11.31
CA ILE A 385 6.93 22.95 -10.90
C ILE A 385 8.13 23.64 -10.23
N TRP A 386 8.96 22.86 -9.57
CA TRP A 386 10.04 23.36 -8.73
C TRP A 386 11.39 22.86 -9.27
N THR A 387 11.90 23.55 -10.28
CA THR A 387 13.13 23.16 -11.01
C THR A 387 14.38 23.06 -10.15
N GLN A 388 14.44 23.77 -9.01
CA GLN A 388 15.54 23.65 -8.04
C GLN A 388 15.58 22.27 -7.34
N THR A 389 14.53 21.47 -7.49
CA THR A 389 14.41 20.15 -6.89
C THR A 389 14.62 19.00 -7.88
N GLU A 390 15.01 19.29 -9.13
CA GLU A 390 15.27 18.25 -10.16
C GLU A 390 16.31 17.22 -9.73
N ASN A 391 17.31 17.64 -8.97
CA ASN A 391 18.37 16.77 -8.43
C ASN A 391 18.05 16.21 -7.03
N ALA A 392 17.02 16.74 -6.37
CA ALA A 392 16.61 16.19 -5.11
C ALA A 392 15.77 14.93 -5.39
N SER A 393 16.11 13.82 -4.78
CA SER A 393 15.33 12.57 -4.76
C SER A 393 13.97 12.79 -4.08
N ILE A 394 13.25 13.85 -4.44
CA ILE A 394 11.90 14.22 -3.97
C ILE A 394 10.85 13.27 -4.54
N SER A 395 11.27 12.21 -5.10
CA SER A 395 10.51 10.96 -5.22
C SER A 395 10.14 10.38 -3.83
N LEU A 396 10.00 11.23 -2.81
CA LEU A 396 9.21 10.93 -1.60
C LEU A 396 7.78 10.67 -2.09
N GLY A 397 7.69 9.50 -2.73
CA GLY A 397 6.58 9.13 -3.55
C GLY A 397 5.29 9.39 -2.80
N GLY A 398 4.41 10.23 -3.36
CA GLY A 398 3.08 10.42 -2.81
C GLY A 398 2.37 9.10 -2.58
N THR A 399 2.70 8.09 -3.36
CA THR A 399 2.31 6.70 -3.12
C THR A 399 2.78 6.21 -1.75
N GLY A 400 4.03 6.45 -1.37
CA GLY A 400 4.58 6.09 -0.07
C GLY A 400 3.85 6.80 1.07
N LEU A 401 3.59 8.11 0.94
CA LEU A 401 2.83 8.88 1.92
C LEU A 401 1.41 8.36 2.14
N ILE A 402 0.69 8.04 1.05
CA ILE A 402 -0.65 7.49 1.13
C ILE A 402 -0.61 6.15 1.86
N ILE A 403 0.37 5.28 1.53
CA ILE A 403 0.52 3.98 2.16
C ILE A 403 0.82 4.14 3.66
N VAL A 404 1.76 5.00 4.02
CA VAL A 404 2.15 5.24 5.42
C VAL A 404 0.97 5.77 6.23
N THR A 405 0.29 6.79 5.75
CA THR A 405 -0.85 7.38 6.47
C THR A 405 -2.05 6.45 6.52
N GLY A 406 -2.36 5.74 5.43
CA GLY A 406 -3.46 4.78 5.37
C GLY A 406 -3.26 3.61 6.33
N VAL A 407 -2.07 3.00 6.33
CA VAL A 407 -1.72 1.88 7.22
C VAL A 407 -1.70 2.33 8.69
N ALA A 408 -1.15 3.51 8.99
CA ALA A 408 -1.16 4.07 10.33
C ALA A 408 -2.58 4.27 10.86
N LEU A 409 -3.46 4.90 10.06
CA LEU A 409 -4.85 5.13 10.42
C LEU A 409 -5.64 3.82 10.60
N GLU A 410 -5.43 2.84 9.72
CA GLU A 410 -6.07 1.53 9.83
C GLU A 410 -5.64 0.81 11.11
N THR A 411 -4.35 0.81 11.41
CA THR A 411 -3.80 0.22 12.63
C THR A 411 -4.35 0.91 13.88
N VAL A 412 -4.42 2.24 13.92
CA VAL A 412 -5.02 3.00 15.02
C VAL A 412 -6.50 2.68 15.18
N LYS A 413 -7.27 2.57 14.09
CA LYS A 413 -8.70 2.17 14.12
C LYS A 413 -8.86 0.75 14.68
N GLN A 414 -8.02 -0.19 14.30
CA GLN A 414 -8.03 -1.54 14.85
C GLN A 414 -7.74 -1.55 16.36
N ILE A 415 -6.71 -0.81 16.80
CA ILE A 415 -6.40 -0.66 18.22
C ILE A 415 -7.60 -0.09 19.01
N LYS A 416 -8.25 0.96 18.49
CA LYS A 416 -9.46 1.53 19.10
C LYS A 416 -10.57 0.49 19.24
N THR A 417 -10.82 -0.29 18.19
CA THR A 417 -11.85 -1.35 18.19
C THR A 417 -11.55 -2.42 19.26
N TYR A 418 -10.29 -2.83 19.42
CA TYR A 418 -9.89 -3.76 20.48
C TYR A 418 -10.10 -3.19 21.89
N ILE A 419 -9.87 -1.89 22.07
CA ILE A 419 -10.10 -1.23 23.38
C ILE A 419 -11.59 -1.22 23.70
N THR A 420 -12.43 -0.77 22.77
CA THR A 420 -13.88 -0.63 22.96
C THR A 420 -14.56 -2.00 23.15
N ARG A 421 -14.17 -3.02 22.39
CA ARG A 421 -14.77 -4.37 22.49
C ARG A 421 -14.60 -5.01 23.87
N LYS A 422 -13.48 -4.77 24.54
CA LYS A 422 -13.24 -5.29 25.91
C LYS A 422 -13.96 -4.50 27.00
N GLU A 423 -14.29 -3.25 26.77
CA GLU A 423 -15.10 -2.47 27.73
C GLU A 423 -16.53 -3.03 27.82
N TYR A 424 -17.12 -3.44 26.71
CA TYR A 424 -18.45 -4.10 26.70
C TYR A 424 -18.46 -5.46 27.43
N HIS A 425 -17.40 -6.25 27.36
CA HIS A 425 -17.33 -7.53 28.09
C HIS A 425 -17.16 -7.37 29.61
N GLY A 426 -16.68 -6.22 30.10
CA GLY A 426 -16.56 -5.92 31.53
C GLY A 426 -17.90 -5.67 32.22
N TYR A 427 -18.93 -5.26 31.51
CA TYR A 427 -20.27 -5.01 32.06
C TYR A 427 -21.16 -6.27 32.18
N ILE A 428 -20.80 -7.36 31.51
CA ILE A 428 -21.58 -8.62 31.52
C ILE A 428 -21.07 -9.61 32.59
N ARG A 429 -19.91 -9.34 33.19
CA ARG A 429 -19.36 -10.11 34.30
C ARG A 429 -19.51 -9.35 35.62
N LYS A 430 -20.72 -9.20 36.12
CA LYS A 430 -21.06 -8.99 37.50
C LYS A 430 -22.18 -9.94 37.92
#